data_ea7f6070059c31512f1d05ef279bdecc
#
_entry.id   ea7f6070059c31512f1d05ef279bdecc
#
_cell.length_a   1.000
_cell.length_b   1.000
_cell.length_c   1.000
_cell.angle_alpha   90.00
_cell.angle_beta   90.00
_cell.angle_gamma   90.00
#
_symmetry.space_group_name_H-M   'P 1'
#
loop_
_entity.id
_entity.type
_entity.pdbx_description
1 polymer ?
#
loop_
_entity_poly.entity_id
_entity_poly.type
_entity_poly.pdbx_seq_one_letter_code
_entity_poly.pdbx_strand_id
1 'polypeptide(L)'
;MLCSTRNDEGPIYAGLYWLFDKHVWKLGVIATLLKVPNLAGKWHCDGQTINPDKTLGYKWEGEVTIVQSWDKLRVRLKTAQSASNSIAAALVYDQADGFRLLYNYKNEPKIGEAELTAHRGSAEFTFAPDLQSADGEYFNGHGRFTFGNMKLTRKN
;
A
#
# COMPACT_ATOMS: atom_id res chain seq x y z
N MET A 1 11.05 10.69 -54.55
CA MET A 1 11.79 9.80 -53.62
C MET A 1 11.65 10.40 -52.22
N LEU A 2 10.57 10.07 -51.50
CA LEU A 2 10.31 10.55 -50.18
C LEU A 2 10.95 9.58 -49.19
N CYS A 3 12.03 10.00 -48.57
CA CYS A 3 12.68 9.27 -47.49
C CYS A 3 11.76 9.29 -46.27
N SER A 4 11.09 8.18 -45.99
CA SER A 4 10.32 7.98 -44.76
C SER A 4 11.33 7.84 -43.62
N THR A 5 11.56 8.88 -42.89
CA THR A 5 12.18 8.80 -41.57
C THR A 5 11.20 8.07 -40.67
N ARG A 6 11.40 6.78 -40.52
CA ARG A 6 10.71 5.96 -39.53
C ARG A 6 11.09 6.54 -38.18
N ASN A 7 10.18 7.19 -37.52
CA ASN A 7 10.39 7.78 -36.18
C ASN A 7 10.63 6.63 -35.19
N ASP A 8 11.89 6.36 -34.89
CA ASP A 8 12.32 5.45 -33.81
C ASP A 8 12.19 6.08 -32.41
N GLU A 9 11.23 7.00 -32.24
CA GLU A 9 11.01 7.68 -30.97
C GLU A 9 10.37 6.78 -29.89
N GLY A 10 9.62 5.76 -30.32
CA GLY A 10 8.92 4.84 -29.43
C GLY A 10 9.84 4.10 -28.45
N PRO A 11 10.93 3.46 -28.91
CA PRO A 11 11.85 2.75 -28.03
C PRO A 11 12.59 3.68 -27.06
N ILE A 12 12.95 4.90 -27.51
CA ILE A 12 13.61 5.90 -26.67
C ILE A 12 12.67 6.37 -25.57
N TYR A 13 11.43 6.71 -25.92
CA TYR A 13 10.41 7.09 -24.94
C TYR A 13 10.15 5.97 -23.93
N ALA A 14 9.99 4.73 -24.38
CA ALA A 14 9.77 3.59 -23.49
C ALA A 14 10.94 3.36 -22.53
N GLY A 15 12.18 3.53 -23.00
CA GLY A 15 13.38 3.42 -22.17
C GLY A 15 13.46 4.52 -21.11
N LEU A 16 13.21 5.77 -21.50
CA LEU A 16 13.19 6.92 -20.57
C LEU A 16 12.07 6.79 -19.55
N TYR A 17 10.87 6.39 -19.98
CA TYR A 17 9.75 6.15 -19.07
C TYR A 17 10.07 5.02 -18.08
N TRP A 18 10.62 3.90 -18.53
CA TRP A 18 11.02 2.80 -17.66
C TRP A 18 12.06 3.24 -16.62
N LEU A 19 13.07 4.01 -17.04
CA LEU A 19 14.10 4.55 -16.16
C LEU A 19 13.48 5.48 -15.11
N PHE A 20 12.59 6.36 -15.52
CA PHE A 20 11.87 7.25 -14.61
C PHE A 20 11.00 6.45 -13.64
N ASP A 21 10.16 5.53 -14.13
CA ASP A 21 9.25 4.71 -13.33
C ASP A 21 9.97 3.86 -12.27
N LYS A 22 11.17 3.40 -12.54
CA LYS A 22 11.89 2.53 -11.61
C LYS A 22 12.83 3.27 -10.66
N HIS A 23 13.47 4.33 -11.14
CA HIS A 23 14.62 4.91 -10.45
C HIS A 23 14.54 6.42 -10.23
N VAL A 24 14.25 7.21 -11.27
CA VAL A 24 14.45 8.66 -11.25
C VAL A 24 13.54 9.37 -10.24
N TRP A 25 12.27 9.01 -10.16
CA TRP A 25 11.33 9.61 -9.22
C TRP A 25 11.69 9.41 -7.74
N LYS A 26 12.52 8.39 -7.42
CA LYS A 26 12.97 8.09 -6.06
C LYS A 26 14.14 8.96 -5.60
N LEU A 27 14.77 9.68 -6.51
CA LEU A 27 15.87 10.59 -6.15
C LEU A 27 15.34 11.72 -5.26
N GLY A 28 15.97 11.95 -4.13
CA GLY A 28 15.48 12.82 -3.05
C GLY A 28 14.97 14.18 -3.53
N VAL A 29 15.71 14.87 -4.41
CA VAL A 29 15.30 16.16 -4.98
C VAL A 29 14.01 16.04 -5.80
N ILE A 30 13.91 15.00 -6.64
CA ILE A 30 12.75 14.78 -7.51
C ILE A 30 11.55 14.33 -6.70
N ALA A 31 11.73 13.41 -5.75
CA ALA A 31 10.67 12.97 -4.86
C ALA A 31 10.07 14.13 -4.05
N THR A 32 10.92 15.04 -3.55
CA THR A 32 10.47 16.23 -2.83
C THR A 32 9.69 17.19 -3.74
N LEU A 33 10.19 17.43 -4.96
CA LEU A 33 9.53 18.29 -5.93
C LEU A 33 8.16 17.73 -6.34
N LEU A 34 8.09 16.42 -6.58
CA LEU A 34 6.87 15.74 -7.01
C LEU A 34 5.92 15.43 -5.84
N LYS A 35 6.35 15.64 -4.59
CA LYS A 35 5.59 15.28 -3.37
C LYS A 35 5.13 13.81 -3.39
N VAL A 36 6.00 12.92 -3.82
CA VAL A 36 5.73 11.47 -3.84
C VAL A 36 6.76 10.77 -2.96
N PRO A 37 6.35 10.28 -1.79
CA PRO A 37 7.23 9.59 -0.87
C PRO A 37 7.55 8.18 -1.37
N ASN A 38 8.72 7.67 -1.07
CA ASN A 38 9.05 6.27 -1.30
C ASN A 38 8.62 5.42 -0.10
N LEU A 39 7.46 4.78 -0.23
CA LEU A 39 6.90 3.88 0.77
C LEU A 39 7.26 2.41 0.52
N ALA A 40 7.94 2.10 -0.61
CA ALA A 40 8.30 0.73 -0.97
C ALA A 40 9.12 0.06 0.13
N GLY A 41 8.85 -1.21 0.37
CA GLY A 41 9.57 -2.02 1.36
C GLY A 41 8.66 -2.84 2.25
N LYS A 42 9.25 -3.36 3.31
CA LYS A 42 8.59 -4.18 4.32
C LYS A 42 8.33 -3.37 5.59
N TRP A 43 7.16 -3.61 6.15
CA TRP A 43 6.69 -2.94 7.35
C TRP A 43 6.17 -3.98 8.34
N HIS A 44 6.51 -3.82 9.61
CA HIS A 44 5.82 -4.54 10.67
C HIS A 44 4.46 -3.87 10.89
N CYS A 45 3.43 -4.67 11.11
CA CYS A 45 2.07 -4.21 11.32
C CYS A 45 1.54 -4.79 12.63
N ASP A 46 1.23 -3.92 13.56
CA ASP A 46 0.49 -4.23 14.78
C ASP A 46 -0.98 -3.86 14.56
N GLY A 47 -1.88 -4.79 14.77
CA GLY A 47 -3.31 -4.59 14.58
C GLY A 47 -4.11 -4.84 15.85
N GLN A 48 -5.14 -4.01 16.05
CA GLN A 48 -6.10 -4.14 17.14
C GLN A 48 -7.51 -4.12 16.57
N THR A 49 -8.22 -5.23 16.71
CA THR A 49 -9.64 -5.28 16.36
C THR A 49 -10.47 -4.52 17.39
N ILE A 50 -11.51 -3.85 16.94
CA ILE A 50 -12.50 -3.17 17.76
C ILE A 50 -13.83 -3.86 17.54
N ASN A 51 -14.51 -4.20 18.62
CA ASN A 51 -15.82 -4.81 18.59
C ASN A 51 -16.92 -3.76 18.32
N PRO A 52 -18.12 -4.17 17.85
CA PRO A 52 -19.22 -3.24 17.61
C PRO A 52 -19.65 -2.41 18.82
N ASP A 53 -19.46 -2.94 20.04
CA ASP A 53 -19.70 -2.25 21.32
C ASP A 53 -18.57 -1.30 21.72
N LYS A 54 -17.57 -1.09 20.84
CA LYS A 54 -16.36 -0.27 21.03
C LYS A 54 -15.36 -0.82 22.04
N THR A 55 -15.53 -2.03 22.54
CA THR A 55 -14.50 -2.70 23.34
C THR A 55 -13.36 -3.18 22.46
N LEU A 56 -12.16 -3.28 23.05
CA LEU A 56 -11.00 -3.82 22.34
C LEU A 56 -11.16 -5.33 22.14
N GLY A 57 -11.05 -5.75 20.90
CA GLY A 57 -11.05 -7.16 20.55
C GLY A 57 -9.65 -7.77 20.64
N TYR A 58 -9.33 -8.68 19.72
CA TYR A 58 -8.03 -9.34 19.72
C TYR A 58 -6.93 -8.50 19.05
N LYS A 59 -5.71 -8.67 19.54
CA LYS A 59 -4.50 -8.14 18.88
C LYS A 59 -3.97 -9.13 17.87
N TRP A 60 -3.40 -8.61 16.81
CA TRP A 60 -2.77 -9.41 15.77
C TRP A 60 -1.58 -8.69 15.17
N GLU A 61 -0.68 -9.43 14.59
CA GLU A 61 0.52 -8.91 13.96
C GLU A 61 0.64 -9.42 12.51
N GLY A 62 1.37 -8.68 11.71
CA GLY A 62 1.63 -9.06 10.34
C GLY A 62 2.79 -8.31 9.71
N GLU A 63 3.09 -8.69 8.48
CA GLU A 63 4.03 -7.98 7.62
C GLU A 63 3.27 -7.35 6.46
N VAL A 64 3.38 -6.04 6.34
CA VAL A 64 2.92 -5.30 5.16
C VAL A 64 4.09 -5.12 4.21
N THR A 65 3.90 -5.53 2.95
CA THR A 65 4.83 -5.26 1.86
C THR A 65 4.20 -4.24 0.92
N ILE A 66 4.85 -3.11 0.74
CA ILE A 66 4.46 -2.09 -0.24
C ILE A 66 5.39 -2.20 -1.44
N VAL A 67 4.81 -2.43 -2.62
CA VAL A 67 5.50 -2.39 -3.91
C VAL A 67 5.06 -1.12 -4.62
N GLN A 68 6.03 -0.26 -4.92
CA GLN A 68 5.76 1.05 -5.50
C GLN A 68 6.70 1.32 -6.68
N SER A 69 6.11 1.71 -7.80
CA SER A 69 6.76 2.43 -8.89
C SER A 69 6.09 3.79 -9.07
N TRP A 70 6.46 4.56 -10.07
CA TRP A 70 5.82 5.85 -10.32
C TRP A 70 4.31 5.73 -10.54
N ASP A 71 3.88 4.76 -11.34
CA ASP A 71 2.48 4.57 -11.76
C ASP A 71 1.76 3.42 -11.06
N LYS A 72 2.46 2.64 -10.23
CA LYS A 72 1.89 1.43 -9.60
C LYS A 72 2.14 1.41 -8.10
N LEU A 73 1.09 1.09 -7.38
CA LEU A 73 1.12 0.93 -5.94
C LEU A 73 0.36 -0.35 -5.57
N ARG A 74 1.03 -1.26 -4.88
CA ARG A 74 0.45 -2.49 -4.36
C ARG A 74 0.79 -2.66 -2.89
N VAL A 75 -0.20 -3.10 -2.13
CA VAL A 75 -0.07 -3.38 -0.71
C VAL A 75 -0.46 -4.83 -0.46
N ARG A 76 0.39 -5.54 0.24
CA ARG A 76 0.12 -6.91 0.69
C ARG A 76 0.34 -6.99 2.19
N LEU A 77 -0.67 -7.41 2.93
CA LEU A 77 -0.56 -7.77 4.35
C LEU A 77 -0.54 -9.29 4.47
N LYS A 78 0.41 -9.82 5.22
CA LYS A 78 0.50 -11.24 5.55
C LYS A 78 0.50 -11.40 7.06
N THR A 79 -0.46 -12.15 7.58
CA THR A 79 -0.54 -12.54 8.98
C THR A 79 -0.22 -14.02 9.17
N ALA A 80 -0.28 -14.52 10.39
CA ALA A 80 -0.15 -15.94 10.65
C ALA A 80 -1.22 -16.77 9.91
N GLN A 81 -2.46 -16.27 9.81
CA GLN A 81 -3.62 -17.02 9.36
C GLN A 81 -4.12 -16.66 7.96
N SER A 82 -3.75 -15.50 7.41
CA SER A 82 -4.29 -15.03 6.13
C SER A 82 -3.32 -14.13 5.37
N ALA A 83 -3.68 -13.83 4.13
CA ALA A 83 -3.03 -12.80 3.35
C ALA A 83 -4.06 -11.90 2.68
N SER A 84 -3.81 -10.59 2.71
CA SER A 84 -4.59 -9.59 1.98
C SER A 84 -3.77 -9.00 0.84
N ASN A 85 -4.38 -8.83 -0.32
CA ASN A 85 -3.76 -8.17 -1.46
C ASN A 85 -4.64 -6.98 -1.88
N SER A 86 -4.02 -5.84 -2.13
CA SER A 86 -4.75 -4.67 -2.63
C SER A 86 -5.35 -4.95 -4.01
N ILE A 87 -6.60 -4.52 -4.19
CA ILE A 87 -7.30 -4.49 -5.48
C ILE A 87 -6.98 -3.16 -6.17
N ALA A 88 -7.07 -2.08 -5.41
CA ALA A 88 -6.71 -0.72 -5.81
C ALA A 88 -6.02 -0.05 -4.63
N ALA A 89 -5.11 0.86 -4.92
CA ALA A 89 -4.42 1.66 -3.92
C ALA A 89 -4.15 3.06 -4.48
N ALA A 90 -4.23 4.07 -3.62
CA ALA A 90 -3.94 5.46 -3.91
C ALA A 90 -3.06 6.06 -2.82
N LEU A 91 -2.15 6.92 -3.25
CA LEU A 91 -1.36 7.76 -2.36
C LEU A 91 -1.83 9.20 -2.52
N VAL A 92 -2.23 9.81 -1.42
CA VAL A 92 -2.73 11.17 -1.36
C VAL A 92 -1.79 12.00 -0.48
N TYR A 93 -1.51 13.22 -0.89
CA TYR A 93 -0.83 14.21 -0.06
C TYR A 93 -1.84 15.24 0.41
N ASP A 94 -1.96 15.38 1.71
CA ASP A 94 -2.71 16.44 2.37
C ASP A 94 -1.75 17.39 3.08
N GLN A 95 -2.05 18.70 3.06
CA GLN A 95 -1.18 19.69 3.68
C GLN A 95 -1.22 19.64 5.22
N ALA A 96 -2.34 19.19 5.79
CA ALA A 96 -2.52 19.09 7.23
C ALA A 96 -1.98 17.75 7.76
N ASP A 97 -2.31 16.64 7.09
CA ASP A 97 -2.06 15.29 7.59
C ASP A 97 -0.83 14.61 6.94
N GLY A 98 -0.26 15.21 5.89
CA GLY A 98 0.87 14.62 5.19
C GLY A 98 0.47 13.55 4.18
N PHE A 99 1.22 12.45 4.12
CA PHE A 99 0.96 11.38 3.15
C PHE A 99 0.00 10.34 3.70
N ARG A 100 -1.04 10.06 2.93
CA ARG A 100 -2.04 9.04 3.25
C ARG A 100 -2.07 7.97 2.16
N LEU A 101 -2.05 6.71 2.57
CA LEU A 101 -2.20 5.54 1.72
C LEU A 101 -3.57 4.92 1.94
N LEU A 102 -4.40 4.92 0.90
CA LEU A 102 -5.72 4.32 0.92
C LEU A 102 -5.74 3.11 0.00
N TYR A 103 -6.32 2.00 0.42
CA TYR A 103 -6.48 0.85 -0.47
C TYR A 103 -7.65 -0.05 -0.10
N ASN A 104 -8.23 -0.64 -1.15
CA ASN A 104 -9.19 -1.72 -1.01
C ASN A 104 -8.45 -3.05 -1.19
N TYR A 105 -8.86 -4.07 -0.45
CA TYR A 105 -8.19 -5.36 -0.49
C TYR A 105 -9.16 -6.55 -0.52
N LYS A 106 -8.64 -7.68 -0.98
CA LYS A 106 -9.21 -9.01 -0.80
C LYS A 106 -8.32 -9.77 0.17
N ASN A 107 -8.93 -10.32 1.21
CA ASN A 107 -8.28 -11.20 2.17
C ASN A 107 -8.61 -12.65 1.84
N GLU A 108 -7.60 -13.50 1.88
CA GLU A 108 -7.71 -14.93 1.66
C GLU A 108 -7.09 -15.67 2.86
N PRO A 109 -7.90 -16.45 3.60
CA PRO A 109 -7.39 -17.31 4.65
C PRO A 109 -6.42 -18.36 4.11
N LYS A 110 -5.50 -18.82 4.95
CA LYS A 110 -4.69 -19.98 4.63
C LYS A 110 -5.53 -21.26 4.60
N ILE A 111 -5.09 -22.23 3.83
CA ILE A 111 -5.71 -23.57 3.81
C ILE A 111 -5.65 -24.15 5.23
N GLY A 112 -6.79 -24.61 5.74
CA GLY A 112 -6.92 -25.15 7.09
C GLY A 112 -7.50 -24.19 8.14
N GLU A 113 -7.66 -22.91 7.83
CA GLU A 113 -8.31 -21.93 8.71
C GLU A 113 -9.84 -21.96 8.52
N ALA A 114 -10.48 -22.96 9.08
CA ALA A 114 -11.91 -23.26 8.86
C ALA A 114 -12.87 -22.13 9.35
N GLU A 115 -12.43 -21.33 10.33
CA GLU A 115 -13.25 -20.26 10.92
C GLU A 115 -13.10 -18.93 10.17
N LEU A 116 -12.16 -18.83 9.23
CA LEU A 116 -11.90 -17.61 8.49
C LEU A 116 -12.51 -17.68 7.09
N THR A 117 -13.37 -16.73 6.78
CA THR A 117 -13.94 -16.54 5.43
C THR A 117 -13.16 -15.51 4.63
N ALA A 118 -13.02 -15.77 3.32
CA ALA A 118 -12.51 -14.77 2.41
C ALA A 118 -13.43 -13.55 2.41
N HIS A 119 -12.85 -12.36 2.49
CA HIS A 119 -13.61 -11.12 2.56
C HIS A 119 -12.90 -9.98 1.84
N ARG A 120 -13.62 -8.88 1.66
CA ARG A 120 -13.07 -7.62 1.16
C ARG A 120 -13.12 -6.58 2.25
N GLY A 121 -12.21 -5.62 2.15
CA GLY A 121 -12.17 -4.50 3.08
C GLY A 121 -11.44 -3.30 2.49
N SER A 122 -11.35 -2.27 3.29
CA SER A 122 -10.59 -1.06 3.02
C SER A 122 -9.69 -0.75 4.20
N ALA A 123 -8.57 -0.12 3.92
CA ALA A 123 -7.66 0.38 4.92
C ALA A 123 -7.07 1.72 4.48
N GLU A 124 -6.72 2.51 5.48
CA GLU A 124 -6.10 3.80 5.33
C GLU A 124 -4.96 3.94 6.32
N PHE A 125 -3.84 4.52 5.88
CA PHE A 125 -2.70 4.84 6.73
C PHE A 125 -2.29 6.29 6.54
N THR A 126 -2.04 6.99 7.63
CA THR A 126 -1.39 8.30 7.66
C THR A 126 0.05 8.12 8.13
N PHE A 127 1.00 8.55 7.31
CA PHE A 127 2.42 8.38 7.57
C PHE A 127 2.98 9.51 8.41
N ALA A 128 3.86 9.17 9.35
CA ALA A 128 4.66 10.15 10.05
C ALA A 128 5.58 10.92 9.08
N PRO A 129 5.98 12.16 9.39
CA PRO A 129 6.79 12.98 8.49
C PRO A 129 8.14 12.36 8.10
N ASP A 130 8.71 11.51 8.95
CA ASP A 130 9.95 10.78 8.71
C ASP A 130 9.77 9.52 7.85
N LEU A 131 8.52 9.14 7.55
CA LEU A 131 8.14 7.94 6.80
C LEU A 131 8.67 6.63 7.42
N GLN A 132 8.87 6.60 8.74
CA GLN A 132 9.30 5.40 9.46
C GLN A 132 8.15 4.69 10.15
N SER A 133 7.02 5.36 10.34
CA SER A 133 5.80 4.80 10.92
C SER A 133 4.56 5.33 10.24
N ALA A 134 3.45 4.64 10.42
CA ALA A 134 2.13 5.10 10.04
C ALA A 134 1.08 4.55 11.02
N ASP A 135 0.09 5.36 11.31
CA ASP A 135 -1.11 4.94 12.02
C ASP A 135 -2.25 4.79 11.01
N GLY A 136 -3.11 3.81 11.22
CA GLY A 136 -4.16 3.53 10.27
C GLY A 136 -5.34 2.80 10.84
N GLU A 137 -6.36 2.69 10.02
CA GLU A 137 -7.60 2.02 10.32
C GLU A 137 -7.97 1.04 9.19
N TYR A 138 -8.73 0.03 9.53
CA TYR A 138 -9.30 -0.88 8.55
C TYR A 138 -10.75 -1.22 8.90
N PHE A 139 -11.50 -1.56 7.87
CA PHE A 139 -12.78 -2.22 8.03
C PHE A 139 -12.94 -3.35 7.02
N ASN A 140 -13.55 -4.44 7.47
CA ASN A 140 -13.93 -5.57 6.65
C ASN A 140 -15.42 -5.47 6.33
N GLY A 141 -15.76 -5.61 5.06
CA GLY A 141 -17.12 -5.78 4.57
C GLY A 141 -17.32 -7.19 4.05
N HIS A 142 -18.36 -7.41 3.34
CA HIS A 142 -18.73 -8.61 2.57
C HIS A 142 -18.02 -9.92 3.00
N GLY A 143 -18.60 -10.63 3.93
CA GLY A 143 -18.09 -11.87 4.52
C GLY A 143 -17.52 -11.74 5.93
N ARG A 144 -17.22 -10.51 6.39
CA ARG A 144 -16.74 -10.27 7.75
C ARG A 144 -16.95 -8.81 8.14
N PHE A 145 -17.64 -8.58 9.26
CA PHE A 145 -17.94 -7.22 9.75
C PHE A 145 -17.06 -6.90 10.96
N THR A 146 -15.80 -6.66 10.73
CA THR A 146 -14.84 -6.26 11.77
C THR A 146 -14.08 -5.02 11.31
N PHE A 147 -13.67 -4.20 12.26
CA PHE A 147 -12.86 -3.02 12.02
C PHE A 147 -11.82 -2.87 13.13
N GLY A 148 -10.88 -1.98 12.97
CA GLY A 148 -9.87 -1.75 13.98
C GLY A 148 -8.76 -0.81 13.53
N ASN A 149 -7.79 -0.67 14.41
CA ASN A 149 -6.62 0.17 14.19
C ASN A 149 -5.42 -0.68 13.79
N MET A 150 -4.50 -0.06 13.05
CA MET A 150 -3.23 -0.64 12.66
C MET A 150 -2.11 0.37 12.86
N LYS A 151 -0.95 -0.13 13.21
CA LYS A 151 0.28 0.67 13.24
C LYS A 151 1.34 0.00 12.39
N LEU A 152 1.95 0.76 11.49
CA LEU A 152 3.08 0.31 10.70
C LEU A 152 4.38 0.86 11.27
N THR A 153 5.40 0.01 11.30
CA THR A 153 6.78 0.38 11.58
C THR A 153 7.67 -0.16 10.46
N ARG A 154 8.49 0.71 9.87
CA ARG A 154 9.36 0.32 8.76
C ARG A 154 10.41 -0.68 9.22
N LYS A 155 10.59 -1.75 8.44
CA LYS A 155 11.67 -2.72 8.66
C LYS A 155 12.93 -2.25 7.89
N ASN A 156 14.03 -2.19 8.57
CA ASN A 156 15.35 -1.94 7.98
C ASN A 156 15.84 -3.16 7.19
#